data_880b97d12068198b563b35796b68cfc3
#
_entry.id   880b97d12068198b563b35796b68cfc3
#
_cell.length_a   1.000
_cell.length_b   1.000
_cell.length_c   1.000
_cell.angle_alpha   90.00
_cell.angle_beta   90.00
_cell.angle_gamma   90.00
#
_symmetry.space_group_name_H-M   'P 1'
#
loop_
_entity.id
_entity.type
_entity.pdbx_description
1 polymer ?
#
loop_
_entity_poly.entity_id
_entity_poly.type
_entity_poly.pdbx_seq_one_letter_code
_entity_poly.pdbx_strand_id
1 'polypeptide(L)'
;NIAVKKDLDNEVAKDFMAYIMSTEGQEIVSNEKYIPVSDVEAYAGSKPSGKCVVGGSSSVSPLMEKLIEAYKKVNPNADIELQTSDSTTGMTSTIEGSYDIGMASRELKDDEASELEATVIATDGIAVIVNKANTADELSADQVKSIYVGDVTTWDEVSK
;
A
#
# COMPACT_ATOMS: atom_id res chain seq x y z
N ASN A 1 0.77 -2.77 -0.52
CA ASN A 1 -0.07 -3.94 -0.75
C ASN A 1 -1.02 -4.17 0.43
N ILE A 2 -2.22 -4.65 0.14
CA ILE A 2 -3.06 -5.38 1.07
C ILE A 2 -3.17 -6.83 0.61
N ALA A 3 -3.46 -7.74 1.54
CA ALA A 3 -3.65 -9.15 1.22
C ALA A 3 -4.80 -9.73 2.04
N VAL A 4 -5.50 -10.67 1.46
CA VAL A 4 -6.63 -11.39 2.08
C VAL A 4 -6.51 -12.87 1.83
N LYS A 5 -7.18 -13.70 2.63
CA LYS A 5 -7.29 -15.13 2.35
C LYS A 5 -8.06 -15.36 1.03
N LYS A 6 -7.66 -16.37 0.27
CA LYS A 6 -8.32 -16.74 -0.99
C LYS A 6 -9.80 -17.11 -0.82
N ASP A 7 -10.18 -17.54 0.38
CA ASP A 7 -11.55 -17.89 0.78
C ASP A 7 -12.20 -16.81 1.68
N LEU A 8 -11.78 -15.55 1.56
CA LEU A 8 -12.35 -14.45 2.33
C LEU A 8 -13.87 -14.44 2.28
N ASP A 9 -14.53 -14.51 3.45
CA ASP A 9 -15.99 -14.52 3.59
C ASP A 9 -16.55 -13.24 4.26
N ASN A 10 -15.70 -12.34 4.77
CA ASN A 10 -16.12 -11.10 5.41
C ASN A 10 -16.59 -10.07 4.38
N GLU A 11 -17.91 -9.81 4.34
CA GLU A 11 -18.51 -8.88 3.38
C GLU A 11 -18.07 -7.41 3.60
N VAL A 12 -17.78 -7.01 4.85
CA VAL A 12 -17.24 -5.67 5.14
C VAL A 12 -15.83 -5.53 4.57
N ALA A 13 -15.01 -6.57 4.69
CA ALA A 13 -13.67 -6.57 4.12
C ALA A 13 -13.70 -6.48 2.59
N LYS A 14 -14.57 -7.25 1.92
CA LYS A 14 -14.75 -7.21 0.46
C LYS A 14 -15.20 -5.82 0.00
N ASP A 15 -16.19 -5.24 0.66
CA ASP A 15 -16.75 -3.93 0.32
C ASP A 15 -15.74 -2.80 0.58
N PHE A 16 -14.97 -2.90 1.66
CA PHE A 16 -13.90 -1.94 1.94
C PHE A 16 -12.76 -2.04 0.92
N MET A 17 -12.38 -3.24 0.50
CA MET A 17 -11.41 -3.41 -0.60
C MET A 17 -11.92 -2.78 -1.90
N ALA A 18 -13.21 -2.97 -2.22
CA ALA A 18 -13.82 -2.32 -3.39
C ALA A 18 -13.79 -0.79 -3.27
N TYR A 19 -13.98 -0.23 -2.06
CA TYR A 19 -13.82 1.19 -1.82
C TYR A 19 -12.38 1.67 -2.00
N ILE A 20 -11.39 0.96 -1.44
CA ILE A 20 -9.97 1.29 -1.61
C ILE A 20 -9.60 1.35 -3.09
N MET A 21 -10.09 0.40 -3.89
CA MET A 21 -9.80 0.27 -5.31
C MET A 21 -10.74 1.09 -6.21
N SER A 22 -11.55 1.95 -5.65
CA SER A 22 -12.43 2.87 -6.40
C SER A 22 -11.75 4.21 -6.70
N THR A 23 -12.37 5.01 -7.57
CA THR A 23 -11.95 6.40 -7.85
C THR A 23 -11.83 7.21 -6.56
N GLU A 24 -12.79 7.08 -5.64
CA GLU A 24 -12.81 7.81 -4.37
C GLU A 24 -11.67 7.37 -3.44
N GLY A 25 -11.40 6.07 -3.35
CA GLY A 25 -10.28 5.53 -2.58
C GLY A 25 -8.93 5.94 -3.18
N GLN A 26 -8.78 5.89 -4.49
CA GLN A 26 -7.54 6.23 -5.18
C GLN A 26 -7.27 7.75 -5.22
N GLU A 27 -8.31 8.60 -5.11
CA GLU A 27 -8.15 10.03 -4.87
C GLU A 27 -7.50 10.30 -3.50
N ILE A 28 -7.85 9.53 -2.46
CA ILE A 28 -7.19 9.62 -1.15
C ILE A 28 -5.72 9.21 -1.26
N VAL A 29 -5.42 8.11 -1.96
CA VAL A 29 -4.04 7.67 -2.21
C VAL A 29 -3.20 8.79 -2.84
N SER A 30 -3.74 9.46 -3.87
CA SER A 30 -3.09 10.60 -4.53
C SER A 30 -2.91 11.80 -3.60
N ASN A 31 -3.91 12.13 -2.79
CA ASN A 31 -3.86 13.24 -1.84
C ASN A 31 -2.82 13.03 -0.75
N GLU A 32 -2.62 11.78 -0.32
CA GLU A 32 -1.57 11.38 0.63
C GLU A 32 -0.18 11.24 -0.03
N LYS A 33 -0.04 11.65 -1.31
CA LYS A 33 1.22 11.72 -2.07
C LYS A 33 1.81 10.37 -2.48
N TYR A 34 1.01 9.33 -2.48
CA TYR A 34 1.35 8.06 -3.12
C TYR A 34 0.93 8.06 -4.59
N ILE A 35 1.48 7.15 -5.37
CA ILE A 35 1.11 6.92 -6.75
C ILE A 35 -0.13 6.01 -6.76
N PRO A 36 -1.30 6.50 -7.22
CA PRO A 36 -2.52 5.71 -7.24
C PRO A 36 -2.49 4.63 -8.33
N VAL A 37 -3.34 3.64 -8.18
CA VAL A 37 -3.65 2.68 -9.24
C VAL A 37 -4.52 3.37 -10.30
N SER A 38 -4.23 3.14 -11.57
CA SER A 38 -5.01 3.66 -12.71
C SER A 38 -6.20 2.74 -13.06
N ASP A 39 -7.06 3.24 -13.93
CA ASP A 39 -8.18 2.50 -14.55
C ASP A 39 -9.17 1.92 -13.52
N VAL A 40 -9.49 2.71 -12.49
CA VAL A 40 -10.45 2.37 -11.45
C VAL A 40 -11.83 2.99 -11.71
N GLU A 41 -12.89 2.29 -11.30
CA GLU A 41 -14.26 2.75 -11.40
C GLU A 41 -14.73 3.46 -10.11
N ALA A 42 -15.85 4.17 -10.18
CA ALA A 42 -16.48 4.78 -9.01
C ALA A 42 -16.97 3.69 -8.04
N TYR A 43 -16.93 4.00 -6.75
CA TYR A 43 -17.39 3.06 -5.73
C TYR A 43 -18.91 2.78 -5.85
N ALA A 44 -19.26 1.51 -5.98
CA ALA A 44 -20.63 1.02 -6.11
C ALA A 44 -20.94 -0.12 -5.11
N GLY A 45 -20.33 -0.08 -3.92
CA GLY A 45 -20.46 -1.14 -2.92
C GLY A 45 -21.81 -1.21 -2.22
N SER A 46 -22.05 -2.35 -1.57
CA SER A 46 -23.33 -2.69 -0.93
C SER A 46 -23.49 -2.13 0.47
N LYS A 47 -22.42 -1.56 1.06
CA LYS A 47 -22.38 -0.97 2.41
C LYS A 47 -22.87 -1.95 3.50
N PRO A 48 -22.25 -3.13 3.63
CA PRO A 48 -22.66 -4.13 4.61
C PRO A 48 -22.37 -3.66 6.03
N SER A 49 -23.09 -4.23 6.98
CA SER A 49 -22.81 -4.04 8.41
C SER A 49 -21.95 -5.17 8.95
N GLY A 50 -21.11 -4.86 9.92
CA GLY A 50 -20.27 -5.87 10.57
C GLY A 50 -18.90 -5.32 10.94
N LYS A 51 -18.02 -6.21 11.41
CA LYS A 51 -16.66 -5.88 11.82
C LYS A 51 -15.65 -6.40 10.80
N CYS A 52 -14.59 -5.62 10.58
CA CYS A 52 -13.42 -6.01 9.80
C CYS A 52 -12.16 -5.59 10.56
N VAL A 53 -11.20 -6.49 10.69
CA VAL A 53 -9.90 -6.22 11.30
C VAL A 53 -8.86 -6.10 10.20
N VAL A 54 -8.22 -4.94 10.14
CA VAL A 54 -7.14 -4.64 9.20
C VAL A 54 -5.84 -4.51 9.99
N GLY A 55 -4.78 -5.20 9.59
CA GLY A 55 -3.55 -5.12 10.37
C GLY A 55 -2.28 -5.38 9.57
N GLY A 56 -1.15 -4.88 10.09
CA GLY A 56 0.17 -5.11 9.51
C GLY A 56 1.04 -3.87 9.40
N SER A 57 1.73 -3.72 8.28
CA SER A 57 2.80 -2.76 8.04
C SER A 57 2.53 -1.34 8.54
N SER A 58 3.38 -0.86 9.45
CA SER A 58 3.36 0.52 9.96
C SER A 58 3.56 1.57 8.87
N SER A 59 4.23 1.23 7.78
CA SER A 59 4.39 2.13 6.61
C SER A 59 3.10 2.32 5.83
N VAL A 60 2.18 1.34 5.88
CA VAL A 60 0.87 1.41 5.19
C VAL A 60 -0.20 2.04 6.10
N SER A 61 -0.03 1.94 7.42
CA SER A 61 -1.03 2.38 8.40
C SER A 61 -1.50 3.84 8.21
N PRO A 62 -0.65 4.85 7.95
CA PRO A 62 -1.12 6.22 7.79
C PRO A 62 -2.09 6.40 6.63
N LEU A 63 -1.83 5.76 5.49
CA LEU A 63 -2.76 5.75 4.35
C LEU A 63 -4.04 4.99 4.69
N MET A 64 -3.92 3.84 5.35
CA MET A 64 -5.05 3.02 5.73
C MET A 64 -6.00 3.74 6.70
N GLU A 65 -5.48 4.52 7.64
CA GLU A 65 -6.28 5.37 8.53
C GLU A 65 -7.17 6.34 7.75
N LYS A 66 -6.62 6.99 6.72
CA LYS A 66 -7.37 7.92 5.86
C LYS A 66 -8.45 7.22 5.05
N LEU A 67 -8.13 6.05 4.50
CA LEU A 67 -9.09 5.23 3.76
C LEU A 67 -10.24 4.75 4.66
N ILE A 68 -9.94 4.29 5.89
CA ILE A 68 -10.94 3.88 6.88
C ILE A 68 -11.82 5.08 7.29
N GLU A 69 -11.21 6.23 7.59
CA GLU A 69 -11.94 7.45 7.96
C GLU A 69 -12.95 7.87 6.87
N ALA A 70 -12.51 7.82 5.61
CA ALA A 70 -13.36 8.18 4.48
C ALA A 70 -14.45 7.11 4.23
N TYR A 71 -14.09 5.82 4.30
CA TYR A 71 -15.06 4.75 4.12
C TYR A 71 -16.16 4.76 5.21
N LYS A 72 -15.84 5.09 6.46
CA LYS A 72 -16.83 5.24 7.54
C LYS A 72 -17.88 6.32 7.27
N LYS A 73 -17.56 7.35 6.48
CA LYS A 73 -18.53 8.36 6.05
C LYS A 73 -19.49 7.81 4.99
N VAL A 74 -19.01 6.89 4.16
CA VAL A 74 -19.78 6.23 3.10
C VAL A 74 -20.60 5.07 3.64
N ASN A 75 -20.01 4.27 4.55
CA ASN A 75 -20.64 3.14 5.22
C ASN A 75 -20.50 3.24 6.75
N PRO A 76 -21.40 3.97 7.44
CA PRO A 76 -21.35 4.12 8.89
C PRO A 76 -21.70 2.83 9.65
N ASN A 77 -22.18 1.78 8.98
CA ASN A 77 -22.56 0.50 9.58
C ASN A 77 -21.35 -0.48 9.69
N ALA A 78 -20.23 -0.14 9.07
CA ALA A 78 -19.02 -0.93 9.15
C ALA A 78 -18.16 -0.50 10.36
N ASP A 79 -17.74 -1.46 11.16
CA ASP A 79 -16.75 -1.28 12.22
C ASP A 79 -15.40 -1.83 11.76
N ILE A 80 -14.48 -0.95 11.38
CA ILE A 80 -13.14 -1.33 10.93
C ILE A 80 -12.15 -1.00 12.04
N GLU A 81 -11.49 -2.04 12.55
CA GLU A 81 -10.39 -1.95 13.51
C GLU A 81 -9.05 -2.00 12.77
N LEU A 82 -8.16 -1.05 13.05
CA LEU A 82 -6.81 -1.02 12.50
C LEU A 82 -5.78 -1.40 13.56
N GLN A 83 -4.91 -2.36 13.23
CA GLN A 83 -3.81 -2.81 14.08
C GLN A 83 -2.46 -2.61 13.37
N THR A 84 -1.60 -1.77 13.93
CA THR A 84 -0.29 -1.47 13.36
C THR A 84 0.78 -2.41 13.90
N SER A 85 1.52 -3.05 12.99
CA SER A 85 2.66 -3.93 13.30
C SER A 85 3.71 -3.87 12.17
N ASP A 86 4.26 -4.98 11.76
CA ASP A 86 5.10 -5.13 10.58
C ASP A 86 4.42 -5.98 9.49
N SER A 87 5.00 -5.99 8.27
CA SER A 87 4.44 -6.72 7.13
C SER A 87 4.35 -8.23 7.37
N THR A 88 5.32 -8.84 8.04
CA THR A 88 5.33 -10.29 8.28
C THR A 88 4.25 -10.68 9.27
N THR A 89 4.12 -9.94 10.37
CA THR A 89 3.02 -10.12 11.34
C THR A 89 1.67 -9.93 10.66
N GLY A 90 1.53 -8.90 9.80
CA GLY A 90 0.31 -8.69 9.02
C GLY A 90 -0.09 -9.90 8.19
N MET A 91 0.84 -10.45 7.41
CA MET A 91 0.58 -11.62 6.56
C MET A 91 0.29 -12.88 7.39
N THR A 92 1.08 -13.16 8.43
CA THR A 92 0.87 -14.32 9.31
C THR A 92 -0.50 -14.28 9.97
N SER A 93 -0.88 -13.13 10.57
CA SER A 93 -2.16 -12.97 11.24
C SER A 93 -3.36 -13.06 10.28
N THR A 94 -3.16 -12.67 9.00
CA THR A 94 -4.20 -12.85 7.97
C THR A 94 -4.36 -14.33 7.60
N ILE A 95 -3.26 -15.07 7.44
CA ILE A 95 -3.30 -16.52 7.20
C ILE A 95 -4.00 -17.26 8.37
N GLU A 96 -3.70 -16.89 9.61
CA GLU A 96 -4.30 -17.43 10.82
C GLU A 96 -5.78 -17.01 11.01
N GLY A 97 -6.25 -16.00 10.27
CA GLY A 97 -7.63 -15.50 10.35
C GLY A 97 -7.88 -14.53 11.51
N SER A 98 -6.83 -14.00 12.15
CA SER A 98 -6.93 -12.93 13.16
C SER A 98 -7.15 -11.56 12.52
N TYR A 99 -6.69 -11.37 11.29
CA TYR A 99 -6.98 -10.21 10.44
C TYR A 99 -7.76 -10.65 9.22
N ASP A 100 -8.75 -9.84 8.83
CA ASP A 100 -9.50 -10.00 7.58
C ASP A 100 -8.68 -9.47 6.39
N ILE A 101 -7.94 -8.36 6.62
CA ILE A 101 -7.08 -7.72 5.62
C ILE A 101 -5.70 -7.50 6.25
N GLY A 102 -4.68 -8.06 5.63
CA GLY A 102 -3.28 -7.84 5.99
C GLY A 102 -2.68 -6.68 5.20
N MET A 103 -1.78 -5.90 5.81
CA MET A 103 -1.05 -4.82 5.15
C MET A 103 0.43 -5.17 5.02
N ALA A 104 1.01 -4.99 3.83
CA ALA A 104 2.44 -5.17 3.58
C ALA A 104 3.02 -4.05 2.71
N SER A 105 4.18 -3.53 3.09
CA SER A 105 4.97 -2.58 2.28
C SER A 105 5.97 -3.29 1.34
N ARG A 106 5.73 -4.55 1.04
CA ARG A 106 6.49 -5.42 0.15
C ARG A 106 5.55 -6.37 -0.58
N GLU A 107 6.05 -7.06 -1.57
CA GLU A 107 5.35 -8.19 -2.18
C GLU A 107 5.22 -9.37 -1.19
N LEU A 108 4.27 -10.26 -1.45
CA LEU A 108 4.14 -11.49 -0.70
C LEU A 108 5.34 -12.39 -0.95
N LYS A 109 5.75 -13.13 0.08
CA LYS A 109 6.67 -14.25 -0.07
C LYS A 109 5.94 -15.44 -0.72
N ASP A 110 6.69 -16.41 -1.24
CA ASP A 110 6.11 -17.58 -1.92
C ASP A 110 5.17 -18.39 -1.02
N ASP A 111 5.53 -18.56 0.25
CA ASP A 111 4.71 -19.23 1.27
C ASP A 111 3.42 -18.44 1.59
N GLU A 112 3.52 -17.10 1.68
CA GLU A 112 2.36 -16.22 1.88
C GLU A 112 1.42 -16.23 0.65
N ALA A 113 1.97 -16.18 -0.57
CA ALA A 113 1.22 -16.19 -1.82
C ALA A 113 0.48 -17.52 -2.08
N SER A 114 0.87 -18.61 -1.41
CA SER A 114 0.14 -19.88 -1.47
C SER A 114 -1.25 -19.78 -0.81
N GLU A 115 -1.38 -18.99 0.25
CA GLU A 115 -2.57 -18.86 1.09
C GLU A 115 -3.35 -17.55 0.85
N LEU A 116 -2.63 -16.49 0.48
CA LEU A 116 -3.18 -15.13 0.34
C LEU A 116 -3.25 -14.67 -1.11
N GLU A 117 -4.17 -13.73 -1.34
CA GLU A 117 -4.25 -12.94 -2.56
C GLU A 117 -3.90 -11.48 -2.25
N ALA A 118 -2.90 -10.94 -2.96
CA ALA A 118 -2.45 -9.57 -2.78
C ALA A 118 -3.04 -8.61 -3.80
N THR A 119 -3.36 -7.40 -3.34
CA THR A 119 -3.79 -6.28 -4.18
C THR A 119 -2.87 -5.10 -3.94
N VAL A 120 -2.28 -4.56 -5.00
CA VAL A 120 -1.52 -3.29 -4.94
C VAL A 120 -2.53 -2.16 -4.80
N ILE A 121 -2.45 -1.40 -3.71
CA ILE A 121 -3.35 -0.28 -3.46
C ILE A 121 -2.71 1.08 -3.72
N ALA A 122 -1.39 1.12 -3.69
CA ALA A 122 -0.59 2.33 -3.91
C ALA A 122 0.86 1.93 -4.21
N THR A 123 1.59 2.80 -4.92
CA THR A 123 3.03 2.69 -5.08
C THR A 123 3.70 3.89 -4.40
N ASP A 124 4.75 3.62 -3.62
CA ASP A 124 5.59 4.66 -3.02
C ASP A 124 6.80 4.92 -3.92
N GLY A 125 7.05 6.19 -4.23
CA GLY A 125 8.16 6.62 -5.06
C GLY A 125 9.34 7.10 -4.20
N ILE A 126 10.52 6.52 -4.40
CA ILE A 126 11.76 7.02 -3.79
C ILE A 126 12.42 8.00 -4.75
N ALA A 127 12.51 9.28 -4.35
CA ALA A 127 13.19 10.30 -5.11
C ALA A 127 14.64 10.47 -4.64
N VAL A 128 15.59 10.40 -5.57
CA VAL A 128 16.97 10.83 -5.32
C VAL A 128 17.03 12.35 -5.45
N ILE A 129 17.37 13.04 -4.37
CA ILE A 129 17.48 14.49 -4.36
C ILE A 129 18.95 14.91 -4.32
N VAL A 130 19.27 15.96 -5.07
CA VAL A 130 20.61 16.56 -5.12
C VAL A 130 20.52 18.08 -4.92
N ASN A 131 21.68 18.73 -4.66
CA ASN A 131 21.71 20.17 -4.56
C ASN A 131 21.28 20.82 -5.89
N LYS A 132 20.57 21.96 -5.83
CA LYS A 132 20.11 22.70 -7.03
C LYS A 132 21.24 23.17 -7.94
N ALA A 133 22.47 23.27 -7.43
CA ALA A 133 23.65 23.58 -8.23
C ALA A 133 24.28 22.37 -8.95
N ASN A 134 23.74 21.17 -8.71
CA ASN A 134 24.17 19.96 -9.41
C ASN A 134 23.70 20.01 -10.86
N THR A 135 24.55 19.59 -11.77
CA THR A 135 24.29 19.59 -13.22
C THR A 135 23.74 18.26 -13.75
N ALA A 136 23.56 17.27 -12.88
CA ALA A 136 22.94 16.01 -13.26
C ALA A 136 21.41 16.18 -13.33
N ASP A 137 20.85 16.03 -14.52
CA ASP A 137 19.40 16.14 -14.76
C ASP A 137 18.69 14.82 -14.52
N GLU A 138 19.39 13.69 -14.75
CA GLU A 138 18.87 12.33 -14.53
C GLU A 138 19.99 11.38 -14.10
N LEU A 139 19.61 10.32 -13.43
CA LEU A 139 20.50 9.21 -13.02
C LEU A 139 19.79 7.88 -13.26
N SER A 140 20.50 6.93 -13.85
CA SER A 140 20.04 5.55 -13.90
C SER A 140 20.17 4.86 -12.54
N ALA A 141 19.43 3.76 -12.32
CA ALA A 141 19.53 2.97 -11.10
C ALA A 141 20.98 2.45 -10.87
N ASP A 142 21.69 2.09 -11.95
CA ASP A 142 23.08 1.64 -11.86
C ASP A 142 24.04 2.76 -11.46
N GLN A 143 23.84 3.98 -11.95
CA GLN A 143 24.60 5.15 -11.53
C GLN A 143 24.35 5.49 -10.07
N VAL A 144 23.09 5.45 -9.60
CA VAL A 144 22.77 5.62 -8.18
C VAL A 144 23.47 4.57 -7.34
N LYS A 145 23.41 3.28 -7.76
CA LYS A 145 24.11 2.21 -7.07
C LYS A 145 25.63 2.46 -6.98
N SER A 146 26.28 2.82 -8.10
CA SER A 146 27.72 3.09 -8.15
C SER A 146 28.13 4.22 -7.22
N ILE A 147 27.31 5.27 -7.07
CA ILE A 147 27.54 6.35 -6.09
C ILE A 147 27.49 5.81 -4.66
N TYR A 148 26.46 5.03 -4.33
CA TYR A 148 26.24 4.55 -2.95
C TYR A 148 27.26 3.49 -2.51
N VAL A 149 27.80 2.68 -3.43
CA VAL A 149 28.85 1.69 -3.12
C VAL A 149 30.28 2.29 -3.20
N GLY A 150 30.41 3.56 -3.67
CA GLY A 150 31.68 4.28 -3.72
C GLY A 150 32.53 3.99 -4.95
N ASP A 151 32.00 3.36 -5.99
CA ASP A 151 32.67 3.14 -7.27
C ASP A 151 32.84 4.44 -8.05
N VAL A 152 31.93 5.41 -7.83
CA VAL A 152 31.91 6.74 -8.38
C VAL A 152 31.95 7.76 -7.25
N THR A 153 32.84 8.71 -7.30
CA THR A 153 33.08 9.68 -6.23
C THR A 153 32.90 11.14 -6.65
N THR A 154 32.74 11.39 -7.94
CA THR A 154 32.52 12.74 -8.49
C THR A 154 31.30 12.77 -9.42
N TRP A 155 30.62 13.93 -9.49
CA TRP A 155 29.45 14.09 -10.35
C TRP A 155 29.81 14.04 -11.85
N ASP A 156 31.00 14.46 -12.23
CA ASP A 156 31.45 14.44 -13.65
C ASP A 156 31.50 13.02 -14.25
N GLU A 157 31.58 11.99 -13.40
CA GLU A 157 31.61 10.58 -13.82
C GLU A 157 30.20 10.04 -14.13
N VAL A 158 29.13 10.71 -13.69
CA VAL A 158 27.74 10.28 -13.90
C VAL A 158 26.90 11.29 -14.70
N SER A 159 27.37 12.52 -14.86
CA SER A 159 26.69 13.58 -15.61
C SER A 159 27.07 13.55 -17.10
N LYS A 160 26.63 12.53 -17.83
CA LYS A 160 26.83 12.46 -19.29
C LYS A 160 25.55 12.05 -20.00
#